data_4e28ec0bea44a0da3f50eaf5a3cc4923
#
_entry.id   4e28ec0bea44a0da3f50eaf5a3cc4923
#
_cell.length_a   1.000
_cell.length_b   1.000
_cell.length_c   1.000
_cell.angle_alpha   90.00
_cell.angle_beta   90.00
_cell.angle_gamma   90.00
#
_symmetry.space_group_name_H-M   'P 1'
#
loop_
_entity.id
_entity.type
_entity.pdbx_description
1 polymer ?
#
loop_
_entity_poly.entity_id
_entity_poly.type
_entity_poly.pdbx_seq_one_letter_code
_entity_poly.pdbx_strand_id
1 'polypeptide(L)'
;MSKVKAEYIWIDGYSPTANLRSKTMIVDGPVNELNDLPEWGFDGSSTEQAAGDNSDCALKPVYYVPDPIRRKDHLLVMCEVLNADNTVHKSNTRAACVDLATKHKDHESWFGIEQEYTFYNGENPLGFPDEGYPAPQGEYYCGVGANNIYGREIVE
;
A
#
# COMPACT_ATOMS: atom_id res chain seq x y z
N MET A 1 -18.77 8.45 21.31
CA MET A 1 -17.52 8.41 20.56
C MET A 1 -17.78 7.65 19.26
N SER A 2 -17.32 8.16 18.13
CA SER A 2 -17.40 7.45 16.85
C SER A 2 -16.38 6.31 16.85
N LYS A 3 -16.66 5.24 16.10
CA LYS A 3 -15.70 4.14 15.87
C LYS A 3 -15.14 4.25 14.46
N VAL A 4 -13.84 4.22 14.36
CA VAL A 4 -13.07 4.34 13.11
C VAL A 4 -12.44 3.00 12.79
N LYS A 5 -12.62 2.52 11.56
CA LYS A 5 -11.85 1.39 11.03
C LYS A 5 -10.53 1.95 10.53
N ALA A 6 -9.44 1.52 11.12
CA ALA A 6 -8.09 1.83 10.71
C ALA A 6 -7.47 0.56 10.10
N GLU A 7 -7.29 0.54 8.78
CA GLU A 7 -6.66 -0.58 8.09
C GLU A 7 -5.16 -0.35 8.03
N TYR A 8 -4.44 -1.14 8.82
CA TYR A 8 -2.98 -1.13 8.92
C TYR A 8 -2.42 -1.91 7.75
N ILE A 9 -1.60 -1.26 6.94
CA ILE A 9 -1.03 -1.80 5.70
C ILE A 9 0.49 -1.81 5.85
N TRP A 10 1.12 -2.95 5.52
CA TRP A 10 2.57 -3.11 5.54
C TRP A 10 3.05 -3.98 4.39
N ILE A 11 4.36 -3.98 4.16
CA ILE A 11 5.02 -4.82 3.16
C ILE A 11 5.56 -6.07 3.87
N ASP A 12 5.27 -7.26 3.32
CA ASP A 12 5.73 -8.54 3.87
C ASP A 12 7.20 -8.85 3.55
N GLY A 13 7.67 -10.02 3.96
CA GLY A 13 9.05 -10.46 3.79
C GLY A 13 9.30 -11.36 2.58
N TYR A 14 8.30 -11.56 1.71
CA TYR A 14 8.44 -12.45 0.55
C TYR A 14 9.47 -11.95 -0.46
N SER A 15 10.16 -12.88 -1.10
CA SER A 15 11.18 -12.60 -2.10
C SER A 15 10.90 -13.47 -3.35
N PRO A 16 11.15 -12.99 -4.57
CA PRO A 16 11.80 -11.71 -4.92
C PRO A 16 10.89 -10.48 -4.84
N THR A 17 9.58 -10.67 -4.73
CA THR A 17 8.61 -9.58 -4.71
C THR A 17 7.82 -9.61 -3.41
N ALA A 18 7.94 -8.56 -2.62
CA ALA A 18 7.14 -8.37 -1.43
C ALA A 18 5.70 -8.00 -1.78
N ASN A 19 4.76 -8.40 -0.92
CA ASN A 19 3.34 -8.12 -1.09
C ASN A 19 2.84 -7.16 -0.01
N LEU A 20 1.78 -6.43 -0.34
CA LEU A 20 1.04 -5.68 0.68
C LEU A 20 0.20 -6.63 1.52
N ARG A 21 0.26 -6.42 2.83
CA ARG A 21 -0.60 -7.07 3.83
C ARG A 21 -1.42 -6.02 4.54
N SER A 22 -2.56 -6.44 5.05
CA SER A 22 -3.37 -5.56 5.87
C SER A 22 -4.11 -6.29 6.98
N LYS A 23 -4.44 -5.54 8.03
CA LYS A 23 -5.38 -5.94 9.08
C LYS A 23 -6.09 -4.70 9.64
N THR A 24 -7.33 -4.85 10.04
CA THR A 24 -8.17 -3.73 10.46
C THR A 24 -8.34 -3.69 11.97
N MET A 25 -8.03 -2.55 12.57
CA MET A 25 -8.32 -2.22 13.95
C MET A 25 -9.52 -1.28 14.04
N ILE A 26 -10.31 -1.42 15.10
CA ILE A 26 -11.34 -0.45 15.46
C ILE A 26 -10.78 0.44 16.56
N VAL A 27 -10.59 1.70 16.22
CA VAL A 27 -10.12 2.71 17.18
C VAL A 27 -11.22 3.68 17.57
N ASP A 28 -11.05 4.37 18.68
CA ASP A 28 -11.93 5.46 19.07
C ASP A 28 -11.61 6.70 18.22
N GLY A 29 -12.63 7.32 17.66
CA GLY A 29 -12.49 8.53 16.86
C GLY A 29 -12.97 9.78 17.62
N PRO A 30 -12.69 10.96 17.08
CA PRO A 30 -11.94 11.15 15.82
C PRO A 30 -10.44 10.87 15.97
N VAL A 31 -9.79 10.43 14.88
CA VAL A 31 -8.33 10.37 14.76
C VAL A 31 -7.87 11.70 14.17
N ASN A 32 -7.11 12.46 14.92
CA ASN A 32 -6.66 13.81 14.53
C ASN A 32 -5.17 13.86 14.19
N GLU A 33 -4.39 12.95 14.78
CA GLU A 33 -2.95 12.86 14.57
C GLU A 33 -2.48 11.41 14.57
N LEU A 34 -1.27 11.20 14.07
CA LEU A 34 -0.70 9.86 13.93
C LEU A 34 -0.58 9.11 15.27
N ASN A 35 -0.33 9.85 16.36
CA ASN A 35 -0.19 9.28 17.70
C ASN A 35 -1.52 8.74 18.30
N ASP A 36 -2.67 9.07 17.70
CA ASP A 36 -3.96 8.47 18.07
C ASP A 36 -4.08 7.01 17.57
N LEU A 37 -3.16 6.57 16.70
CA LEU A 37 -3.10 5.23 16.13
C LEU A 37 -2.06 4.38 16.89
N PRO A 38 -2.48 3.35 17.65
CA PRO A 38 -1.55 2.56 18.44
C PRO A 38 -0.67 1.65 17.56
N GLU A 39 0.51 1.32 18.04
CA GLU A 39 1.29 0.20 17.52
C GLU A 39 0.52 -1.11 17.72
N TRP A 40 0.72 -2.08 16.80
CA TRP A 40 -0.04 -3.32 16.82
C TRP A 40 0.82 -4.53 16.47
N GLY A 41 0.86 -5.53 17.36
CA GLY A 41 1.57 -6.77 17.12
C GLY A 41 0.90 -7.64 16.06
N PHE A 42 1.70 -8.43 15.34
CA PHE A 42 1.24 -9.46 14.42
C PHE A 42 2.21 -10.65 14.37
N ASP A 43 1.72 -11.79 13.88
CA ASP A 43 2.51 -12.99 13.66
C ASP A 43 3.27 -12.88 12.33
N GLY A 44 4.56 -12.62 12.41
CA GLY A 44 5.45 -12.48 11.26
C GLY A 44 5.74 -13.79 10.54
N SER A 45 5.42 -14.96 11.12
CA SER A 45 5.65 -16.25 10.46
C SER A 45 4.78 -16.44 9.23
N SER A 46 3.57 -15.90 9.24
CA SER A 46 2.64 -15.96 8.12
C SER A 46 2.98 -15.01 6.97
N THR A 47 3.97 -14.14 7.16
CA THR A 47 4.38 -13.09 6.22
C THR A 47 5.86 -13.16 5.85
N GLU A 48 6.54 -14.28 6.13
CA GLU A 48 7.98 -14.47 5.91
C GLU A 48 8.87 -13.42 6.61
N GLN A 49 8.41 -12.91 7.76
CA GLN A 49 9.10 -11.89 8.53
C GLN A 49 9.69 -12.39 9.84
N ALA A 50 9.25 -13.56 10.31
CA ALA A 50 9.79 -14.17 11.54
C ALA A 50 9.76 -15.70 11.48
N ALA A 51 10.51 -16.35 12.36
CA ALA A 51 10.43 -17.79 12.54
C ALA A 51 9.23 -18.15 13.44
N GLY A 52 8.66 -19.34 13.26
CA GLY A 52 7.45 -19.74 13.98
C GLY A 52 7.58 -19.87 15.50
N ASP A 53 8.79 -20.03 16.01
CA ASP A 53 9.11 -20.12 17.43
C ASP A 53 9.36 -18.75 18.09
N ASN A 54 9.55 -17.70 17.28
CA ASN A 54 9.70 -16.32 17.73
C ASN A 54 9.07 -15.40 16.68
N SER A 55 7.75 -15.45 16.59
CA SER A 55 7.01 -14.88 15.46
C SER A 55 6.50 -13.46 15.68
N ASP A 56 6.70 -12.88 16.84
CA ASP A 56 6.18 -11.55 17.15
C ASP A 56 6.89 -10.45 16.36
N CYS A 57 6.10 -9.68 15.61
CA CYS A 57 6.50 -8.45 14.96
C CYS A 57 5.53 -7.33 15.36
N ALA A 58 5.98 -6.08 15.23
CA ALA A 58 5.15 -4.92 15.49
C ALA A 58 4.94 -4.08 14.23
N LEU A 59 3.74 -3.52 14.10
CA LEU A 59 3.35 -2.52 13.11
C LEU A 59 3.37 -1.15 13.78
N LYS A 60 4.22 -0.28 13.29
CA LYS A 60 4.30 1.11 13.73
C LYS A 60 3.65 2.01 12.69
N PRO A 61 2.53 2.69 13.01
CA PRO A 61 1.95 3.68 12.12
C PRO A 61 2.95 4.79 11.79
N VAL A 62 3.05 5.14 10.50
CA VAL A 62 3.97 6.19 10.02
C VAL A 62 3.29 7.23 9.14
N TYR A 63 2.12 6.90 8.60
CA TYR A 63 1.29 7.79 7.80
C TYR A 63 -0.15 7.27 7.73
N TYR A 64 -1.12 8.15 7.54
CA TYR A 64 -2.50 7.74 7.30
C TYR A 64 -3.22 8.67 6.33
N VAL A 65 -4.23 8.13 5.66
CA VAL A 65 -5.10 8.86 4.75
C VAL A 65 -6.55 8.39 4.94
N PRO A 66 -7.54 9.21 4.57
CA PRO A 66 -8.92 8.75 4.49
C PRO A 66 -9.05 7.52 3.58
N ASP A 67 -9.84 6.53 3.98
CA ASP A 67 -10.12 5.35 3.17
C ASP A 67 -11.11 5.70 2.04
N PRO A 68 -10.70 5.68 0.77
CA PRO A 68 -11.56 6.06 -0.34
C PRO A 68 -12.68 5.05 -0.61
N ILE A 69 -12.49 3.78 -0.18
CA ILE A 69 -13.44 2.69 -0.42
C ILE A 69 -14.52 2.68 0.66
N ARG A 70 -14.12 2.68 1.93
CA ARG A 70 -15.05 2.61 3.06
C ARG A 70 -15.74 3.93 3.35
N ARG A 71 -15.13 5.04 2.91
CA ARG A 71 -15.63 6.41 3.10
C ARG A 71 -15.84 6.80 4.57
N LYS A 72 -16.34 8.01 4.83
CA LYS A 72 -16.48 8.59 6.17
C LYS A 72 -15.11 8.73 6.86
N ASP A 73 -15.08 8.55 8.17
CA ASP A 73 -13.90 8.77 8.99
C ASP A 73 -12.99 7.52 9.09
N HIS A 74 -13.11 6.57 8.16
CA HIS A 74 -12.26 5.38 8.12
C HIS A 74 -10.93 5.67 7.45
N LEU A 75 -9.87 4.92 7.81
CA LEU A 75 -8.49 5.25 7.47
C LEU A 75 -7.74 4.05 6.87
N LEU A 76 -6.87 4.36 5.92
CA LEU A 76 -5.76 3.51 5.54
C LEU A 76 -4.51 4.01 6.27
N VAL A 77 -3.80 3.12 6.94
CA VAL A 77 -2.67 3.44 7.81
C VAL A 77 -1.44 2.72 7.31
N MET A 78 -0.47 3.46 6.78
CA MET A 78 0.83 2.92 6.40
C MET A 78 1.63 2.60 7.66
N CYS A 79 2.21 1.39 7.69
CA CYS A 79 3.00 0.93 8.83
C CYS A 79 4.40 0.50 8.42
N GLU A 80 5.35 0.77 9.30
CA GLU A 80 6.65 0.12 9.33
C GLU A 80 6.60 -1.15 10.16
N VAL A 81 7.42 -2.14 9.78
CA VAL A 81 7.59 -3.38 10.53
C VAL A 81 8.80 -3.27 11.44
N LEU A 82 8.60 -3.60 12.70
CA LEU A 82 9.64 -3.69 13.72
C LEU A 82 9.73 -5.13 14.26
N ASN A 83 10.90 -5.50 14.74
CA ASN A 83 11.08 -6.70 15.55
C ASN A 83 10.38 -6.55 16.91
N ALA A 84 10.21 -7.64 17.65
CA ALA A 84 9.61 -7.63 18.98
C ALA A 84 10.34 -6.72 19.99
N ASP A 85 11.63 -6.45 19.77
CA ASP A 85 12.46 -5.53 20.58
C ASP A 85 12.42 -4.06 20.07
N ASN A 86 11.51 -3.74 19.18
CA ASN A 86 11.36 -2.45 18.51
C ASN A 86 12.52 -2.01 17.61
N THR A 87 13.44 -2.88 17.31
CA THR A 87 14.45 -2.60 16.27
C THR A 87 13.84 -2.71 14.89
N VAL A 88 14.42 -2.01 13.91
CA VAL A 88 13.95 -2.04 12.51
C VAL A 88 14.03 -3.46 11.97
N HIS A 89 12.92 -3.99 11.47
CA HIS A 89 12.90 -5.31 10.84
C HIS A 89 13.64 -5.29 9.51
N LYS A 90 14.32 -6.40 9.16
CA LYS A 90 15.10 -6.51 7.90
C LYS A 90 14.31 -6.27 6.62
N SER A 91 13.00 -6.50 6.61
CA SER A 91 12.11 -6.24 5.47
C SER A 91 11.62 -4.79 5.40
N ASN A 92 11.95 -3.96 6.39
CA ASN A 92 11.52 -2.57 6.47
C ASN A 92 12.47 -1.66 5.67
N THR A 93 12.31 -1.66 4.36
CA THR A 93 13.12 -0.82 3.45
C THR A 93 12.80 0.68 3.59
N ARG A 94 11.59 1.02 4.08
CA ARG A 94 11.19 2.41 4.29
C ARG A 94 12.07 3.12 5.32
N ALA A 95 12.48 2.45 6.39
CA ALA A 95 13.33 3.04 7.42
C ALA A 95 14.65 3.57 6.82
N ALA A 96 15.31 2.82 5.95
CA ALA A 96 16.51 3.26 5.26
C ALA A 96 16.24 4.46 4.33
N CYS A 97 15.09 4.48 3.65
CA CYS A 97 14.69 5.63 2.83
C CYS A 97 14.47 6.89 3.68
N VAL A 98 13.84 6.76 4.85
CA VAL A 98 13.61 7.89 5.78
C VAL A 98 14.94 8.44 6.30
N ASP A 99 15.88 7.57 6.66
CA ASP A 99 17.21 7.98 7.13
C ASP A 99 17.96 8.78 6.05
N LEU A 100 17.94 8.29 4.80
CA LEU A 100 18.55 8.98 3.68
C LEU A 100 17.85 10.31 3.36
N ALA A 101 16.52 10.33 3.33
CA ALA A 101 15.75 11.55 3.10
C ALA A 101 16.03 12.60 4.17
N THR A 102 16.13 12.17 5.42
CA THR A 102 16.47 13.06 6.55
C THR A 102 17.88 13.62 6.42
N LYS A 103 18.86 12.76 6.08
CA LYS A 103 20.26 13.15 5.91
C LYS A 103 20.45 14.15 4.76
N HIS A 104 19.65 14.03 3.72
CA HIS A 104 19.75 14.81 2.49
C HIS A 104 18.58 15.76 2.26
N LYS A 105 17.91 16.18 3.33
CA LYS A 105 16.72 17.06 3.27
C LYS A 105 16.96 18.38 2.52
N ASP A 106 18.20 18.88 2.58
CA ASP A 106 18.58 20.17 1.95
C ASP A 106 18.65 20.06 0.40
N HIS A 107 18.60 18.84 -0.16
CA HIS A 107 18.52 18.63 -1.60
C HIS A 107 17.11 18.87 -2.16
N GLU A 108 16.07 18.96 -1.30
CA GLU A 108 14.67 19.14 -1.71
C GLU A 108 14.25 18.21 -2.84
N SER A 109 14.66 16.94 -2.74
CA SER A 109 14.49 15.94 -3.80
C SER A 109 13.01 15.65 -4.09
N TRP A 110 12.65 15.62 -5.37
CA TRP A 110 11.34 15.23 -5.86
C TRP A 110 11.41 13.87 -6.53
N PHE A 111 10.47 13.00 -6.22
CA PHE A 111 10.36 11.68 -6.81
C PHE A 111 8.97 11.50 -7.41
N GLY A 112 8.92 10.97 -8.64
CA GLY A 112 7.70 10.54 -9.29
C GLY A 112 7.67 9.02 -9.40
N ILE A 113 6.48 8.45 -9.40
CA ILE A 113 6.24 7.03 -9.66
C ILE A 113 5.33 6.94 -10.87
N GLU A 114 5.78 6.23 -11.91
CA GLU A 114 4.93 5.85 -13.04
C GLU A 114 4.30 4.50 -12.73
N GLN A 115 3.02 4.53 -12.37
CA GLN A 115 2.28 3.32 -12.08
C GLN A 115 1.67 2.76 -13.35
N GLU A 116 2.12 1.58 -13.75
CA GLU A 116 1.60 0.85 -14.90
C GLU A 116 0.71 -0.31 -14.44
N TYR A 117 -0.46 -0.46 -15.06
CA TYR A 117 -1.40 -1.53 -14.77
C TYR A 117 -2.32 -1.78 -15.97
N THR A 118 -2.90 -2.97 -16.00
CA THR A 118 -3.92 -3.35 -16.98
C THR A 118 -5.17 -3.76 -16.24
N PHE A 119 -6.31 -3.17 -16.60
CA PHE A 119 -7.60 -3.62 -16.07
C PHE A 119 -8.06 -4.89 -16.76
N TYR A 120 -8.69 -5.75 -16.00
CA TYR A 120 -9.28 -6.99 -16.50
C TYR A 120 -10.78 -7.04 -16.16
N ASN A 121 -11.55 -7.66 -17.06
CA ASN A 121 -12.90 -8.11 -16.80
C ASN A 121 -12.89 -9.65 -16.90
N GLY A 122 -12.85 -10.29 -15.73
CA GLY A 122 -12.56 -11.74 -15.69
C GLY A 122 -11.14 -12.04 -16.17
N GLU A 123 -11.00 -12.83 -17.25
CA GLU A 123 -9.71 -13.19 -17.85
C GLU A 123 -9.30 -12.29 -19.02
N ASN A 124 -10.19 -11.41 -19.47
CA ASN A 124 -9.94 -10.54 -20.61
C ASN A 124 -9.51 -9.15 -20.16
N PRO A 125 -8.47 -8.56 -20.78
CA PRO A 125 -8.16 -7.15 -20.57
C PRO A 125 -9.36 -6.26 -20.92
N LEU A 126 -9.65 -5.29 -20.06
CA LEU A 126 -10.78 -4.38 -20.25
C LEU A 126 -10.61 -3.60 -21.57
N GLY A 127 -11.68 -3.57 -22.37
CA GLY A 127 -11.68 -2.94 -23.69
C GLY A 127 -11.17 -3.81 -24.83
N PHE A 128 -10.72 -5.04 -24.55
CA PHE A 128 -10.44 -6.02 -25.60
C PHE A 128 -11.74 -6.71 -26.02
N PRO A 129 -11.85 -7.11 -27.30
CA PRO A 129 -12.98 -7.91 -27.74
C PRO A 129 -12.92 -9.33 -27.13
N ASP A 130 -14.09 -9.97 -26.98
CA ASP A 130 -14.17 -11.34 -26.48
C ASP A 130 -13.50 -12.35 -27.44
N GLU A 131 -13.46 -12.03 -28.73
CA GLU A 131 -12.79 -12.81 -29.76
C GLU A 131 -12.01 -11.91 -30.71
N GLY A 132 -10.86 -12.40 -31.18
CA GLY A 132 -10.00 -11.68 -32.12
C GLY A 132 -8.98 -10.79 -31.43
N TYR A 133 -8.49 -9.80 -32.17
CA TYR A 133 -7.47 -8.86 -31.71
C TYR A 133 -8.08 -7.49 -31.42
N PRO A 134 -7.56 -6.78 -30.41
CA PRO A 134 -7.97 -5.39 -30.19
C PRO A 134 -7.59 -4.51 -31.37
N ALA A 135 -8.24 -3.36 -31.50
CA ALA A 135 -7.80 -2.33 -32.43
C ALA A 135 -6.32 -1.95 -32.17
N PRO A 136 -5.55 -1.63 -33.20
CA PRO A 136 -4.19 -1.20 -33.02
C PRO A 136 -4.12 -0.03 -32.05
N GLN A 137 -3.29 -0.15 -31.02
CA GLN A 137 -2.91 0.98 -30.18
C GLN A 137 -1.84 1.80 -30.92
N GLY A 138 -1.61 3.04 -30.48
CA GLY A 138 -0.53 3.85 -30.98
C GLY A 138 0.86 3.23 -30.67
N GLU A 139 1.91 3.94 -31.02
CA GLU A 139 3.31 3.48 -30.89
C GLU A 139 3.71 3.08 -29.46
N TYR A 140 2.98 3.53 -28.48
CA TYR A 140 3.30 3.41 -27.05
C TYR A 140 2.22 2.63 -26.29
N TYR A 141 1.77 1.51 -26.70
CA TYR A 141 0.83 0.65 -25.96
C TYR A 141 -0.29 1.38 -25.17
N CYS A 142 -0.40 2.69 -25.31
CA CYS A 142 -1.41 3.50 -24.64
C CYS A 142 -2.62 3.70 -25.55
N GLY A 143 -3.83 3.66 -24.98
CA GLY A 143 -5.03 4.05 -25.70
C GLY A 143 -4.99 5.56 -26.02
N VAL A 144 -5.27 5.93 -27.28
CA VAL A 144 -5.32 7.30 -27.71
C VAL A 144 -6.73 7.67 -28.15
N GLY A 145 -7.26 8.76 -27.59
CA GLY A 145 -8.60 9.24 -27.82
C GLY A 145 -9.64 8.63 -26.90
N ALA A 146 -10.70 9.38 -26.62
CA ALA A 146 -11.71 9.02 -25.62
C ALA A 146 -12.38 7.66 -25.86
N ASN A 147 -12.53 7.25 -27.11
CA ASN A 147 -13.18 5.98 -27.47
C ASN A 147 -12.24 4.77 -27.28
N ASN A 148 -10.98 4.98 -27.03
CA ASN A 148 -9.97 3.92 -26.89
C ASN A 148 -9.41 3.84 -25.46
N ILE A 149 -9.93 4.64 -24.53
CA ILE A 149 -9.55 4.65 -23.14
C ILE A 149 -10.65 3.99 -22.32
N TYR A 150 -10.36 2.83 -21.77
CA TYR A 150 -11.28 2.05 -20.95
C TYR A 150 -10.93 2.17 -19.47
N GLY A 151 -11.96 2.24 -18.62
CA GLY A 151 -11.78 2.30 -17.17
C GLY A 151 -11.32 3.66 -16.63
N ARG A 152 -11.47 4.73 -17.38
CA ARG A 152 -11.06 6.07 -16.98
C ARG A 152 -11.70 6.51 -15.66
N GLU A 153 -12.98 6.24 -15.48
CA GLU A 153 -13.72 6.54 -14.25
C GLU A 153 -13.25 5.74 -13.01
N ILE A 154 -12.45 4.70 -13.22
CA ILE A 154 -11.83 3.93 -12.12
C ILE A 154 -10.51 4.59 -11.69
N VAL A 155 -9.83 5.25 -12.63
CA VAL A 155 -8.52 5.87 -12.41
C VAL A 155 -8.65 7.26 -11.78
N GLU A 156 -9.68 8.03 -12.19
CA GLU A 156 -9.99 9.37 -11.69
C GLU A 156 -10.76 9.32 -10.35
#